data_72221dc30b9d78e9fb32093f1012ff8c
#
_entry.id   72221dc30b9d78e9fb32093f1012ff8c
#
_cell.length_a   1.000
_cell.length_b   1.000
_cell.length_c   1.000
_cell.angle_alpha   90.00
_cell.angle_beta   90.00
_cell.angle_gamma   90.00
#
_symmetry.space_group_name_H-M   'P 1'
#
loop_
_entity.id
_entity.type
_entity.pdbx_description
1 polymer ?
#
loop_
_entity_poly.entity_id
_entity_poly.type
_entity_poly.pdbx_seq_one_letter_code
_entity_poly.pdbx_strand_id
1 'polypeptide(L)'
;ADTVTTQTIADTSGVKFVVKMTNFSDGTGENLVKKVDASELTFMTEDGNRKIAKIWYSVNSSNPKSAVELIWDGATNSTAVLLGGQGYWDLRTAGDEIINNAGTPTGDVLLSTRNFASGDNYTLVVEFR
;
A
#
# COMPACT_ATOMS: atom_id res chain seq x y z
N ALA A 1 5.89 -14.41 13.43
CA ALA A 1 5.22 -13.46 12.53
C ALA A 1 6.03 -12.17 12.42
N ASP A 2 5.90 -11.50 11.29
CA ASP A 2 6.55 -10.19 11.09
C ASP A 2 6.02 -9.17 12.10
N THR A 3 6.90 -8.23 12.50
CA THR A 3 6.49 -7.11 13.35
C THR A 3 6.04 -5.97 12.44
N VAL A 4 4.74 -5.67 12.46
CA VAL A 4 4.12 -4.71 11.55
C VAL A 4 3.46 -3.57 12.31
N THR A 5 3.46 -2.38 11.71
CA THR A 5 2.69 -1.25 12.21
C THR A 5 1.96 -0.57 11.06
N THR A 6 0.80 0.00 11.38
CA THR A 6 0.03 0.83 10.47
C THR A 6 -0.44 2.05 11.24
N GLN A 7 -0.17 3.24 10.69
CA GLN A 7 -0.52 4.50 11.32
C GLN A 7 -1.19 5.42 10.31
N THR A 8 -2.41 5.87 10.63
CA THR A 8 -3.08 6.90 9.84
C THR A 8 -2.43 8.25 10.14
N ILE A 9 -1.87 8.90 9.13
CA ILE A 9 -1.27 10.23 9.23
C ILE A 9 -2.32 11.30 8.99
N ALA A 10 -3.19 11.10 8.00
CA ALA A 10 -4.29 12.01 7.70
C ALA A 10 -5.48 11.24 7.15
N ASP A 11 -6.66 11.61 7.60
CA ASP A 11 -7.93 11.07 7.09
C ASP A 11 -8.93 12.22 7.06
N THR A 12 -8.85 13.04 6.00
CA THR A 12 -9.60 14.29 5.89
C THR A 12 -10.64 14.17 4.79
N SER A 13 -11.91 14.25 5.16
CA SER A 13 -13.03 14.16 4.23
C SER A 13 -12.90 15.14 3.07
N GLY A 14 -13.03 14.63 1.86
CA GLY A 14 -12.95 15.43 0.63
C GLY A 14 -11.54 15.92 0.28
N VAL A 15 -10.51 15.55 1.03
CA VAL A 15 -9.15 16.03 0.83
C VAL A 15 -8.19 14.90 0.52
N LYS A 16 -7.88 14.05 1.50
CA LYS A 16 -6.89 12.96 1.33
C LYS A 16 -6.92 11.96 2.47
N PHE A 17 -6.33 10.81 2.21
CA PHE A 17 -5.96 9.82 3.22
C PHE A 17 -4.47 9.51 3.08
N VAL A 18 -3.73 9.58 4.19
CA VAL A 18 -2.29 9.26 4.21
C VAL A 18 -2.05 8.24 5.30
N VAL A 19 -1.38 7.15 4.95
CA VAL A 19 -1.08 6.05 5.87
C VAL A 19 0.39 5.68 5.80
N LYS A 20 0.98 5.43 6.97
CA LYS A 20 2.33 4.89 7.10
C LYS A 20 2.24 3.42 7.51
N MET A 21 2.98 2.57 6.83
CA MET A 21 3.07 1.14 7.09
C MET A 21 4.52 0.72 7.26
N THR A 22 4.82 -0.09 8.26
CA THR A 22 6.15 -0.63 8.48
C THR A 22 6.10 -2.13 8.70
N ASN A 23 7.21 -2.80 8.39
CA ASN A 23 7.39 -4.23 8.63
C ASN A 23 8.86 -4.50 8.93
N PHE A 24 9.12 -5.25 9.99
CA PHE A 24 10.42 -5.88 10.22
C PHE A 24 10.17 -7.40 10.22
N SER A 25 10.69 -8.08 9.21
CA SER A 25 10.33 -9.47 8.93
C SER A 25 11.16 -10.46 9.76
N ASP A 26 10.50 -11.53 10.20
CA ASP A 26 11.16 -12.71 10.77
C ASP A 26 11.33 -13.84 9.74
N GLY A 27 11.06 -13.53 8.46
CA GLY A 27 11.10 -14.49 7.35
C GLY A 27 9.73 -15.02 6.96
N THR A 28 8.69 -14.79 7.76
CA THR A 28 7.32 -15.23 7.45
C THR A 28 6.73 -14.45 6.27
N GLY A 29 6.94 -13.12 6.27
CA GLY A 29 6.35 -12.23 5.28
C GLY A 29 4.86 -11.97 5.52
N GLU A 30 4.27 -11.21 4.62
CA GLU A 30 2.85 -10.89 4.61
C GLU A 30 2.23 -11.37 3.31
N ASN A 31 0.97 -11.83 3.37
CA ASN A 31 0.25 -12.30 2.19
C ASN A 31 -1.19 -11.76 2.23
N LEU A 32 -1.52 -10.85 1.32
CA LEU A 32 -2.84 -10.27 1.18
C LEU A 32 -3.40 -9.71 2.49
N VAL A 33 -2.53 -9.04 3.27
CA VAL A 33 -2.92 -8.45 4.54
C VAL A 33 -3.63 -7.12 4.29
N LYS A 34 -4.84 -6.97 4.83
CA LYS A 34 -5.59 -5.71 4.69
C LYS A 34 -4.91 -4.61 5.50
N LYS A 35 -4.44 -3.58 4.81
CA LYS A 35 -3.79 -2.42 5.41
C LYS A 35 -4.70 -1.20 5.44
N VAL A 36 -5.62 -1.10 4.48
CA VAL A 36 -6.58 -0.02 4.39
C VAL A 36 -7.97 -0.64 4.34
N ASP A 37 -8.79 -0.30 5.33
CA ASP A 37 -10.19 -0.73 5.41
C ASP A 37 -11.07 0.50 5.17
N ALA A 38 -11.61 0.60 3.96
CA ALA A 38 -12.39 1.77 3.55
C ALA A 38 -13.62 1.98 4.42
N SER A 39 -14.19 0.90 4.98
CA SER A 39 -15.39 0.98 5.83
C SER A 39 -15.14 1.70 7.16
N GLU A 40 -13.88 1.79 7.59
CA GLU A 40 -13.49 2.40 8.88
C GLU A 40 -12.90 3.80 8.72
N LEU A 41 -12.85 4.34 7.50
CA LEU A 41 -12.16 5.59 7.19
C LEU A 41 -13.12 6.64 6.66
N THR A 42 -12.72 7.92 6.83
CA THR A 42 -13.53 9.05 6.41
C THR A 42 -13.36 9.37 4.93
N PHE A 43 -12.10 9.39 4.46
CA PHE A 43 -11.80 9.75 3.07
C PHE A 43 -12.00 8.59 2.11
N MET A 44 -11.53 7.39 2.47
CA MET A 44 -11.63 6.22 1.60
C MET A 44 -13.10 5.82 1.44
N THR A 45 -13.45 5.38 0.24
CA THR A 45 -14.82 4.96 -0.10
C THR A 45 -14.83 3.52 -0.57
N GLU A 46 -15.96 2.85 -0.38
CA GLU A 46 -16.13 1.43 -0.69
C GLU A 46 -16.49 1.18 -2.16
N ASP A 47 -16.22 2.13 -3.04
CA ASP A 47 -16.59 2.09 -4.46
C ASP A 47 -15.40 2.08 -5.43
N GLY A 48 -14.18 2.11 -4.91
CA GLY A 48 -12.96 2.11 -5.73
C GLY A 48 -12.67 3.42 -6.45
N ASN A 49 -13.30 4.53 -6.07
CA ASN A 49 -13.08 5.83 -6.71
C ASN A 49 -11.84 6.56 -6.21
N ARG A 50 -11.12 6.02 -5.24
CA ARG A 50 -9.89 6.63 -4.73
C ARG A 50 -8.67 6.14 -5.49
N LYS A 51 -7.65 6.99 -5.56
CA LYS A 51 -6.45 6.78 -6.35
C LYS A 51 -5.22 6.96 -5.48
N ILE A 52 -4.12 6.28 -5.82
CA ILE A 52 -2.83 6.53 -5.20
C ILE A 52 -2.20 7.73 -5.88
N ALA A 53 -1.91 8.76 -5.08
CA ALA A 53 -1.37 10.04 -5.56
C ALA A 53 0.13 10.17 -5.31
N LYS A 54 0.61 9.71 -4.15
CA LYS A 54 2.01 9.79 -3.76
C LYS A 54 2.42 8.55 -2.99
N ILE A 55 3.67 8.11 -3.20
CA ILE A 55 4.26 7.00 -2.45
C ILE A 55 5.69 7.37 -2.07
N TRP A 56 5.98 7.33 -0.77
CA TRP A 56 7.35 7.33 -0.24
C TRP A 56 7.64 5.91 0.21
N TYR A 57 8.74 5.33 -0.24
CA TYR A 57 9.02 3.94 0.10
C TYR A 57 10.49 3.67 0.34
N SER A 58 10.75 2.76 1.28
CA SER A 58 12.06 2.19 1.54
C SER A 58 11.85 0.71 1.80
N VAL A 59 12.32 -0.12 0.88
CA VAL A 59 12.25 -1.58 0.97
C VAL A 59 13.67 -2.10 1.01
N ASN A 60 14.05 -2.73 2.12
CA ASN A 60 15.43 -3.15 2.38
C ASN A 60 15.50 -4.67 2.42
N SER A 61 16.22 -5.26 1.49
CA SER A 61 16.46 -6.69 1.41
C SER A 61 17.77 -6.96 0.70
N SER A 62 18.46 -8.03 1.11
CA SER A 62 19.63 -8.52 0.40
C SER A 62 19.27 -9.27 -0.88
N ASN A 63 18.03 -9.66 -1.06
CA ASN A 63 17.57 -10.35 -2.26
C ASN A 63 17.04 -9.32 -3.27
N PRO A 64 17.67 -9.19 -4.46
CA PRO A 64 17.22 -8.22 -5.46
C PRO A 64 15.84 -8.54 -6.05
N LYS A 65 15.31 -9.72 -5.78
CA LYS A 65 13.96 -10.13 -6.22
C LYS A 65 12.88 -9.86 -5.19
N SER A 66 13.23 -9.28 -4.04
CA SER A 66 12.25 -8.90 -3.01
C SER A 66 11.46 -7.69 -3.46
N ALA A 67 10.18 -7.68 -3.10
CA ALA A 67 9.28 -6.58 -3.41
C ALA A 67 8.16 -6.48 -2.38
N VAL A 68 7.57 -5.30 -2.28
CA VAL A 68 6.32 -5.06 -1.58
C VAL A 68 5.25 -4.78 -2.62
N GLU A 69 4.17 -5.52 -2.58
CA GLU A 69 3.05 -5.37 -3.51
C GLU A 69 1.87 -4.76 -2.78
N LEU A 70 1.37 -3.62 -3.29
CA LEU A 70 0.07 -3.08 -2.90
C LEU A 70 -0.98 -3.56 -3.89
N ILE A 71 -2.12 -3.98 -3.37
CA ILE A 71 -3.14 -4.66 -4.14
C ILE A 71 -4.49 -3.99 -3.89
N TRP A 72 -5.19 -3.64 -4.97
CA TRP A 72 -6.59 -3.22 -4.90
C TRP A 72 -7.45 -4.44 -4.65
N ASP A 73 -8.22 -4.41 -3.55
CA ASP A 73 -9.12 -5.50 -3.20
C ASP A 73 -10.44 -5.42 -3.98
N GLY A 74 -10.94 -6.56 -4.39
CA GLY A 74 -12.22 -6.67 -5.07
C GLY A 74 -12.60 -8.13 -5.29
N ALA A 75 -13.67 -8.38 -5.98
CA ALA A 75 -14.03 -9.73 -6.43
C ALA A 75 -12.89 -10.33 -7.27
N THR A 76 -12.23 -9.50 -8.06
CA THR A 76 -10.95 -9.81 -8.70
C THR A 76 -9.94 -8.78 -8.26
N ASN A 77 -8.92 -9.20 -7.50
CA ASN A 77 -7.86 -8.33 -7.04
C ASN A 77 -7.01 -7.84 -8.20
N SER A 78 -6.45 -6.64 -8.06
CA SER A 78 -5.54 -6.06 -9.04
C SER A 78 -4.33 -5.46 -8.33
N THR A 79 -3.13 -5.76 -8.85
CA THR A 79 -1.91 -5.16 -8.32
C THR A 79 -1.89 -3.67 -8.62
N ALA A 80 -1.80 -2.86 -7.56
CA ALA A 80 -1.66 -1.41 -7.72
C ALA A 80 -0.21 -1.06 -8.06
N VAL A 81 0.75 -1.59 -7.32
CA VAL A 81 2.17 -1.25 -7.49
C VAL A 81 3.05 -2.30 -6.84
N LEU A 82 4.22 -2.54 -7.45
CA LEU A 82 5.31 -3.32 -6.88
C LEU A 82 6.47 -2.38 -6.56
N LEU A 83 6.97 -2.44 -5.32
CA LEU A 83 7.99 -1.53 -4.83
C LEU A 83 9.23 -2.31 -4.40
N GLY A 84 10.39 -1.85 -4.82
CA GLY A 84 11.69 -2.34 -4.37
C GLY A 84 12.67 -1.19 -4.24
N GLY A 85 13.65 -1.29 -3.32
CA GLY A 85 14.61 -0.22 -3.06
C GLY A 85 13.97 0.98 -2.36
N GLN A 86 14.47 2.17 -2.66
CA GLN A 86 14.01 3.43 -2.05
C GLN A 86 13.60 4.41 -3.13
N GLY A 87 12.57 5.19 -2.83
CA GLY A 87 12.12 6.20 -3.78
C GLY A 87 10.91 7.01 -3.30
N TYR A 88 10.53 7.93 -4.18
CA TYR A 88 9.36 8.78 -3.99
C TYR A 88 8.70 9.03 -5.34
N TRP A 89 7.39 8.77 -5.40
CA TRP A 89 6.57 9.06 -6.57
C TRP A 89 5.52 10.10 -6.22
N ASP A 90 5.54 11.23 -6.91
CA ASP A 90 4.45 12.20 -6.90
C ASP A 90 3.74 12.13 -8.26
N LEU A 91 2.61 11.43 -8.29
CA LEU A 91 1.86 11.20 -9.53
C LEU A 91 0.85 12.31 -9.81
N ARG A 92 0.59 13.17 -8.84
CA ARG A 92 -0.36 14.27 -8.98
C ARG A 92 0.14 15.36 -9.93
N THR A 93 1.46 15.62 -9.93
CA THR A 93 2.06 16.65 -10.76
C THR A 93 1.77 16.42 -12.24
N ALA A 94 1.76 15.16 -12.67
CA ALA A 94 1.44 14.80 -14.05
C ALA A 94 -0.05 14.48 -14.26
N GLY A 95 -0.85 14.42 -13.19
CA GLY A 95 -2.24 13.99 -13.26
C GLY A 95 -2.41 12.49 -13.51
N ASP A 96 -1.36 11.70 -13.24
CA ASP A 96 -1.28 10.28 -13.59
C ASP A 96 -1.40 9.39 -12.35
N GLU A 97 -2.30 9.71 -11.45
CA GLU A 97 -2.55 8.92 -10.24
C GLU A 97 -2.96 7.49 -10.59
N ILE A 98 -2.57 6.53 -9.71
CA ILE A 98 -2.88 5.11 -9.91
C ILE A 98 -4.33 4.85 -9.56
N ILE A 99 -5.13 4.49 -10.56
CA ILE A 99 -6.56 4.21 -10.39
C ILE A 99 -6.78 2.81 -9.83
N ASN A 100 -7.91 2.63 -9.15
CA ASN A 100 -8.35 1.31 -8.69
C ASN A 100 -9.04 0.59 -9.86
N ASN A 101 -8.39 -0.43 -10.38
CA ASN A 101 -8.88 -1.23 -11.49
C ASN A 101 -9.26 -2.66 -11.07
N ALA A 102 -9.52 -2.90 -9.78
CA ALA A 102 -10.02 -4.18 -9.33
C ALA A 102 -11.42 -4.47 -9.90
N GLY A 103 -11.70 -5.75 -10.10
CA GLY A 103 -13.08 -6.17 -10.43
C GLY A 103 -13.97 -6.08 -9.20
N THR A 104 -15.08 -5.35 -9.30
CA THR A 104 -15.98 -5.09 -8.17
C THR A 104 -15.21 -4.61 -6.93
N PRO A 105 -14.61 -3.42 -6.96
CA PRO A 105 -13.72 -2.97 -5.92
C PRO A 105 -14.43 -2.75 -4.58
N THR A 106 -13.73 -3.03 -3.49
CA THR A 106 -14.22 -2.77 -2.12
C THR A 106 -13.71 -1.45 -1.55
N GLY A 107 -12.72 -0.85 -2.19
CA GLY A 107 -12.02 0.32 -1.67
C GLY A 107 -10.89 -0.02 -0.70
N ASP A 108 -10.76 -1.26 -0.28
CA ASP A 108 -9.70 -1.72 0.61
C ASP A 108 -8.39 -1.90 -0.16
N VAL A 109 -7.27 -1.81 0.57
CA VAL A 109 -5.94 -2.05 0.03
C VAL A 109 -5.26 -3.14 0.83
N LEU A 110 -4.77 -4.14 0.12
CA LEU A 110 -4.04 -5.27 0.68
C LEU A 110 -2.55 -5.11 0.40
N LEU A 111 -1.74 -5.82 1.17
CA LEU A 111 -0.29 -5.81 1.02
C LEU A 111 0.25 -7.23 1.06
N SER A 112 1.15 -7.54 0.14
CA SER A 112 1.95 -8.77 0.17
C SER A 112 3.43 -8.42 0.07
N THR A 113 4.27 -9.16 0.81
CA THR A 113 5.71 -9.14 0.60
C THR A 113 6.11 -10.32 -0.26
N ARG A 114 7.10 -10.11 -1.13
CA ARG A 114 7.63 -11.15 -2.00
C ARG A 114 9.11 -11.37 -1.70
N ASN A 115 9.48 -12.63 -1.46
CA ASN A 115 10.86 -13.05 -1.22
C ASN A 115 11.50 -12.35 -0.02
N PHE A 116 10.72 -12.08 1.03
CA PHE A 116 11.25 -11.52 2.28
C PHE A 116 11.87 -12.61 3.13
N ALA A 117 13.08 -12.35 3.60
CA ALA A 117 13.80 -13.16 4.55
C ALA A 117 13.84 -12.48 5.92
N SER A 118 14.31 -13.18 6.93
CA SER A 118 14.48 -12.61 8.27
C SER A 118 15.41 -11.39 8.21
N GLY A 119 14.98 -10.28 8.78
CA GLY A 119 15.71 -9.00 8.77
C GLY A 119 15.33 -8.07 7.63
N ASP A 120 14.66 -8.55 6.60
CA ASP A 120 14.12 -7.67 5.56
C ASP A 120 13.04 -6.77 6.16
N ASN A 121 12.91 -5.57 5.62
CA ASN A 121 12.00 -4.60 6.19
C ASN A 121 11.53 -3.59 5.15
N TYR A 122 10.42 -2.91 5.47
CA TYR A 122 9.96 -1.79 4.66
C TYR A 122 9.36 -0.69 5.51
N THR A 123 9.38 0.51 4.97
CA THR A 123 8.56 1.64 5.40
C THR A 123 7.90 2.24 4.18
N LEU A 124 6.59 2.35 4.20
CA LEU A 124 5.81 2.98 3.15
C LEU A 124 4.97 4.10 3.75
N VAL A 125 4.89 5.20 3.01
CA VAL A 125 3.89 6.25 3.27
C VAL A 125 3.14 6.46 1.96
N VAL A 126 1.83 6.25 1.98
CA VAL A 126 0.99 6.29 0.77
C VAL A 126 -0.09 7.34 0.96
N GLU A 127 -0.20 8.23 -0.02
CA GLU A 127 -1.27 9.24 -0.06
C GLU A 127 -2.28 8.87 -1.12
N PHE A 128 -3.55 8.81 -0.71
CA PHE A 128 -4.70 8.58 -1.59
C PHE A 128 -5.47 9.88 -1.81
N ARG A 129 -5.98 10.05 -3.02
CA ARG A 129 -6.82 11.21 -3.39
C ARG A 129 -8.11 10.82 -4.10
#